data_d22b6bf966521d7b1c45b95887a22aed
#
_entry.id   d22b6bf966521d7b1c45b95887a22aed
#
_cell.length_a   1.000
_cell.length_b   1.000
_cell.length_c   1.000
_cell.angle_alpha   90.00
_cell.angle_beta   90.00
_cell.angle_gamma   90.00
#
_symmetry.space_group_name_H-M   'P 1'
#
loop_
_entity.id
_entity.type
_entity.pdbx_description
1 polymer ?
#
loop_
_entity_poly.entity_id
_entity_poly.type
_entity_poly.pdbx_seq_one_letter_code
_entity_poly.pdbx_strand_id
1 'polypeptide(L)'
;MFNYLKFAIYQIIGFISSLPLIRKFTKNPHKYSSEEKFKFLKDQASKSLDLVNIKLNILGKERVPKEPVLFVINHSSMLDSFILISSTPKPIGVVIADVPTWRNIPILRHWIELTKSVYINR
;
A
#
# COMPACT_ATOMS: atom_id res chain seq x y z
N MET A 1 -6.25 3.84 -22.71
CA MET A 1 -6.87 4.89 -21.84
C MET A 1 -7.06 4.30 -20.45
N PHE A 2 -6.55 4.98 -19.43
CA PHE A 2 -6.68 4.55 -18.04
C PHE A 2 -8.16 4.61 -17.60
N ASN A 3 -8.72 3.49 -17.16
CA ASN A 3 -10.11 3.43 -16.74
C ASN A 3 -10.22 3.68 -15.23
N TYR A 4 -10.20 4.95 -14.84
CA TYR A 4 -10.32 5.37 -13.44
C TYR A 4 -11.55 4.80 -12.73
N LEU A 5 -12.66 4.65 -13.45
CA LEU A 5 -13.89 4.10 -12.88
C LEU A 5 -13.72 2.62 -12.48
N LYS A 6 -13.16 1.81 -13.37
CA LYS A 6 -12.86 0.40 -13.04
C LYS A 6 -11.90 0.29 -11.87
N PHE A 7 -10.85 1.13 -11.87
CA PHE A 7 -9.89 1.17 -10.77
C PHE A 7 -10.56 1.52 -9.44
N ALA A 8 -11.39 2.57 -9.41
CA ALA A 8 -12.11 3.00 -8.22
C ALA A 8 -13.08 1.92 -7.70
N ILE A 9 -13.87 1.31 -8.60
CA ILE A 9 -14.79 0.22 -8.26
C ILE A 9 -14.01 -0.96 -7.67
N TYR A 10 -12.89 -1.35 -8.27
CA TYR A 10 -12.05 -2.42 -7.76
C TYR A 10 -11.51 -2.10 -6.37
N GLN A 11 -11.04 -0.87 -6.13
CA GLN A 11 -10.56 -0.47 -4.80
C GLN A 11 -11.68 -0.58 -3.76
N ILE A 12 -12.90 -0.18 -4.09
CA ILE A 12 -14.06 -0.27 -3.18
C ILE A 12 -14.40 -1.74 -2.90
N ILE A 13 -14.51 -2.58 -3.92
CA ILE A 13 -14.81 -4.00 -3.76
C ILE A 13 -13.70 -4.70 -3.00
N GLY A 14 -12.45 -4.45 -3.36
CA GLY A 14 -11.27 -4.98 -2.68
C GLY A 14 -11.23 -4.60 -1.20
N PHE A 15 -11.58 -3.36 -0.88
CA PHE A 15 -11.69 -2.90 0.51
C PHE A 15 -12.80 -3.64 1.26
N ILE A 16 -14.01 -3.70 0.71
CA ILE A 16 -15.14 -4.37 1.36
C ILE A 16 -14.82 -5.85 1.60
N SER A 17 -14.29 -6.55 0.61
CA SER A 17 -13.92 -7.96 0.73
C SER A 17 -12.78 -8.22 1.72
N SER A 18 -11.91 -7.23 1.94
CA SER A 18 -10.79 -7.33 2.88
C SER A 18 -11.13 -6.95 4.33
N LEU A 19 -12.30 -6.35 4.57
CA LEU A 19 -12.73 -5.91 5.91
C LEU A 19 -12.61 -7.00 7.00
N PRO A 20 -13.00 -8.27 6.77
CA PRO A 20 -12.86 -9.32 7.78
C PRO A 20 -11.40 -9.56 8.18
N LEU A 21 -10.49 -9.53 7.21
CA LEU A 21 -9.05 -9.71 7.45
C LEU A 21 -8.44 -8.50 8.14
N ILE A 22 -8.81 -7.30 7.71
CA ILE A 22 -8.39 -6.05 8.34
C ILE A 22 -8.83 -6.03 9.81
N ARG A 23 -10.08 -6.40 10.10
CA ARG A 23 -10.57 -6.52 11.47
C ARG A 23 -9.78 -7.52 12.31
N LYS A 24 -9.37 -8.65 11.74
CA LYS A 24 -8.50 -9.63 12.43
C LYS A 24 -7.14 -9.02 12.75
N PHE A 25 -6.52 -8.31 11.83
CA PHE A 25 -5.24 -7.63 12.03
C PHE A 25 -5.32 -6.54 13.11
N THR A 26 -6.42 -5.78 13.13
CA THR A 26 -6.62 -4.68 14.10
C THR A 26 -6.96 -5.20 15.50
N LYS A 27 -7.82 -6.23 15.59
CA LYS A 27 -8.20 -6.80 16.89
C LYS A 27 -7.07 -7.56 17.58
N ASN A 28 -6.18 -8.15 16.81
CA ASN A 28 -5.09 -8.98 17.32
C ASN A 28 -3.74 -8.53 16.72
N PRO A 29 -3.27 -7.32 17.03
CA PRO A 29 -2.10 -6.74 16.35
C PRO A 29 -0.80 -7.53 16.60
N HIS A 30 -0.72 -8.25 17.74
CA HIS A 30 0.45 -9.05 18.11
C HIS A 30 0.43 -10.48 17.52
N LYS A 31 -0.72 -10.93 17.01
CA LYS A 31 -0.86 -12.28 16.45
C LYS A 31 -0.29 -12.40 15.04
N TYR A 32 -0.26 -11.31 14.32
CA TYR A 32 0.15 -11.27 12.91
C TYR A 32 1.44 -10.46 12.76
N SER A 33 2.40 -11.03 12.04
CA SER A 33 3.67 -10.35 11.78
C SER A 33 3.51 -9.15 10.83
N SER A 34 4.51 -8.28 10.80
CA SER A 34 4.55 -7.17 9.83
C SER A 34 4.63 -7.69 8.39
N GLU A 35 5.29 -8.83 8.19
CA GLU A 35 5.42 -9.51 6.90
C GLU A 35 4.08 -10.02 6.40
N GLU A 36 3.27 -10.65 7.25
CA GLU A 36 1.93 -11.14 6.88
C GLU A 36 1.00 -9.99 6.46
N LYS A 37 0.98 -8.91 7.24
CA LYS A 37 0.20 -7.70 6.93
C LYS A 37 0.68 -7.07 5.62
N PHE A 38 1.99 -6.97 5.44
CA PHE A 38 2.58 -6.41 4.24
C PHE A 38 2.33 -7.27 3.00
N LYS A 39 2.41 -8.60 3.13
CA LYS A 39 2.07 -9.52 2.04
C LYS A 39 0.66 -9.28 1.53
N PHE A 40 -0.30 -9.14 2.43
CA PHE A 40 -1.68 -8.81 2.06
C PHE A 40 -1.76 -7.49 1.27
N LEU A 41 -1.10 -6.42 1.75
CA LEU A 41 -1.08 -5.13 1.06
C LEU A 41 -0.40 -5.21 -0.31
N LYS A 42 0.68 -5.96 -0.40
CA LYS A 42 1.42 -6.20 -1.63
C LYS A 42 0.58 -6.91 -2.68
N ASP A 43 -0.17 -7.93 -2.27
CA ASP A 43 -1.08 -8.66 -3.16
C ASP A 43 -2.21 -7.74 -3.66
N GLN A 44 -2.76 -6.88 -2.81
CA GLN A 44 -3.76 -5.90 -3.20
C GLN A 44 -3.20 -4.84 -4.17
N ALA A 45 -2.00 -4.34 -3.88
CA ALA A 45 -1.33 -3.36 -4.74
C ALA A 45 -1.02 -3.95 -6.12
N SER A 46 -0.50 -5.18 -6.18
CA SER A 46 -0.20 -5.87 -7.45
C SER A 46 -1.46 -6.07 -8.28
N LYS A 47 -2.54 -6.57 -7.70
CA LYS A 47 -3.83 -6.72 -8.38
C LYS A 47 -4.39 -5.40 -8.90
N SER A 48 -4.19 -4.32 -8.15
CA SER A 48 -4.61 -2.97 -8.58
C SER A 48 -3.85 -2.50 -9.81
N LEU A 49 -2.55 -2.79 -9.88
CA LEU A 49 -1.72 -2.46 -11.05
C LEU A 49 -2.07 -3.32 -12.27
N ASP A 50 -2.30 -4.62 -12.06
CA ASP A 50 -2.73 -5.54 -13.13
C ASP A 50 -4.03 -5.08 -13.77
N LEU A 51 -4.97 -4.58 -12.97
CA LEU A 51 -6.28 -4.13 -13.45
C LEU A 51 -6.18 -2.94 -14.43
N VAL A 52 -5.14 -2.12 -14.26
CA VAL A 52 -4.86 -0.98 -15.15
C VAL A 52 -3.78 -1.30 -16.18
N ASN A 53 -3.47 -2.60 -16.35
CA ASN A 53 -2.48 -3.11 -17.29
C ASN A 53 -1.05 -2.57 -17.08
N ILE A 54 -0.69 -2.25 -15.84
CA ILE A 54 0.68 -1.86 -15.49
C ILE A 54 1.47 -3.11 -15.15
N LYS A 55 2.48 -3.40 -15.97
CA LYS A 55 3.45 -4.46 -15.73
C LYS A 55 4.74 -3.86 -15.18
N LEU A 56 5.18 -4.35 -14.03
CA LEU A 56 6.41 -3.87 -13.40
C LEU A 56 7.60 -4.72 -13.86
N ASN A 57 8.63 -4.04 -14.36
CA ASN A 57 9.95 -4.61 -14.54
C ASN A 57 10.88 -4.05 -13.46
N ILE A 58 11.19 -4.87 -12.45
CA ILE A 58 11.92 -4.43 -11.27
C ILE A 58 13.37 -4.87 -11.38
N LEU A 59 14.28 -3.90 -11.51
CA LEU A 59 15.72 -4.12 -11.56
C LEU A 59 16.36 -3.73 -10.23
N GLY A 60 17.36 -4.48 -9.79
CA GLY A 60 18.12 -4.15 -8.58
C GLY A 60 17.44 -4.49 -7.26
N LYS A 61 16.39 -5.31 -7.27
CA LYS A 61 15.68 -5.74 -6.05
C LYS A 61 16.62 -6.43 -5.04
N GLU A 62 17.63 -7.12 -5.53
CA GLU A 62 18.66 -7.80 -4.74
C GLU A 62 19.61 -6.83 -4.02
N ARG A 63 19.64 -5.56 -4.44
CA ARG A 63 20.48 -4.51 -3.84
C ARG A 63 19.84 -3.86 -2.61
N VAL A 64 18.57 -4.15 -2.35
CA VAL A 64 17.88 -3.60 -1.16
C VAL A 64 18.47 -4.25 0.09
N PRO A 65 19.09 -3.49 1.00
CA PRO A 65 19.71 -4.04 2.22
C PRO A 65 18.66 -4.70 3.12
N LYS A 66 19.11 -5.64 3.95
CA LYS A 66 18.24 -6.28 4.97
C LYS A 66 17.93 -5.31 6.12
N GLU A 67 18.83 -4.40 6.42
CA GLU A 67 18.71 -3.37 7.46
C GLU A 67 17.58 -2.38 7.13
N PRO A 68 17.07 -1.62 8.10
CA PRO A 68 16.12 -0.53 7.85
C PRO A 68 16.70 0.49 6.87
N VAL A 69 15.92 0.87 5.87
CA VAL A 69 16.31 1.83 4.83
C VAL A 69 15.22 2.86 4.61
N LEU A 70 15.62 4.05 4.17
CA LEU A 70 14.73 5.08 3.67
C LEU A 70 14.70 5.02 2.14
N PHE A 71 13.53 4.75 1.58
CA PHE A 71 13.31 4.88 0.14
C PHE A 71 12.93 6.32 -0.21
N VAL A 72 13.71 6.94 -1.06
CA VAL A 72 13.39 8.24 -1.65
C VAL A 72 13.08 8.04 -3.12
N ILE A 73 11.89 8.44 -3.54
CA ILE A 73 11.39 8.23 -4.89
C ILE A 73 10.87 9.52 -5.50
N ASN A 74 10.94 9.65 -6.82
CA ASN A 74 10.21 10.68 -7.52
C ASN A 74 8.72 10.34 -7.46
N HIS A 75 7.90 11.29 -7.00
CA HIS A 75 6.47 11.08 -6.80
C HIS A 75 5.69 12.00 -7.76
N SER A 76 5.11 11.41 -8.77
CA SER A 76 4.36 12.11 -9.82
C SER A 76 2.93 11.58 -10.03
N SER A 77 2.61 10.43 -9.43
CA SER A 77 1.34 9.76 -9.61
C SER A 77 0.82 9.13 -8.33
N MET A 78 -0.49 9.06 -8.17
CA MET A 78 -1.12 8.28 -7.09
C MET A 78 -0.78 6.79 -7.15
N LEU A 79 -0.37 6.28 -8.32
CA LEU A 79 0.01 4.88 -8.49
C LEU A 79 1.40 4.56 -7.94
N ASP A 80 2.23 5.58 -7.67
CA ASP A 80 3.62 5.36 -7.19
C ASP A 80 3.64 4.59 -5.87
N SER A 81 2.66 4.82 -4.99
CA SER A 81 2.54 4.06 -3.73
C SER A 81 2.26 2.58 -3.99
N PHE A 82 1.40 2.25 -4.96
CA PHE A 82 1.12 0.87 -5.36
C PHE A 82 2.34 0.21 -6.00
N ILE A 83 3.06 0.95 -6.85
CA ILE A 83 4.30 0.48 -7.49
C ILE A 83 5.35 0.19 -6.43
N LEU A 84 5.54 1.11 -5.48
CA LEU A 84 6.52 0.95 -4.40
C LEU A 84 6.20 -0.26 -3.52
N ILE A 85 4.95 -0.40 -3.05
CA ILE A 85 4.51 -1.51 -2.21
C ILE A 85 4.67 -2.84 -2.95
N SER A 86 4.32 -2.90 -4.24
CA SER A 86 4.44 -4.12 -5.05
C SER A 86 5.89 -4.51 -5.31
N SER A 87 6.78 -3.52 -5.42
CA SER A 87 8.18 -3.72 -5.83
C SER A 87 9.08 -4.11 -4.66
N THR A 88 8.83 -3.60 -3.46
CA THR A 88 9.74 -3.78 -2.32
C THR A 88 9.73 -5.21 -1.79
N PRO A 89 10.90 -5.75 -1.41
CA PRO A 89 11.02 -7.12 -0.89
C PRO A 89 10.65 -7.25 0.58
N LYS A 90 10.50 -6.16 1.30
CA LYS A 90 10.26 -6.11 2.75
C LYS A 90 9.17 -5.11 3.11
N PRO A 91 8.56 -5.22 4.32
CA PRO A 91 7.57 -4.26 4.79
C PRO A 91 8.09 -2.83 4.78
N ILE A 92 7.26 -1.91 4.31
CA ILE A 92 7.55 -0.47 4.29
C ILE A 92 6.40 0.31 4.91
N GLY A 93 6.72 1.43 5.54
CA GLY A 93 5.80 2.51 5.87
C GLY A 93 5.96 3.64 4.86
N VAL A 94 4.93 4.44 4.69
CA VAL A 94 4.92 5.60 3.79
C VAL A 94 4.82 6.88 4.62
N VAL A 95 5.56 7.91 4.23
CA VAL A 95 5.41 9.25 4.80
C VAL A 95 4.35 9.98 3.99
N ILE A 96 3.28 10.40 4.65
CA ILE A 96 2.09 10.96 4.00
C ILE A 96 1.86 12.37 4.50
N ALA A 97 1.60 13.30 3.57
CA ALA A 97 1.20 14.65 3.95
C ALA A 97 -0.12 14.64 4.72
N ASP A 98 -0.17 15.35 5.84
CA ASP A 98 -1.37 15.43 6.68
C ASP A 98 -2.42 16.34 6.02
N VAL A 99 -3.22 15.74 5.15
CA VAL A 99 -4.34 16.40 4.47
C VAL A 99 -5.64 15.86 5.07
N PRO A 100 -6.51 16.70 5.64
CA PRO A 100 -7.75 16.27 6.28
C PRO A 100 -8.63 15.39 5.37
N THR A 101 -8.66 15.68 4.08
CA THR A 101 -9.41 14.90 3.10
C THR A 101 -8.97 13.44 3.06
N TRP A 102 -7.68 13.16 3.19
CA TRP A 102 -7.15 11.79 3.10
C TRP A 102 -7.38 10.98 4.37
N ARG A 103 -7.39 11.63 5.53
CA ARG A 103 -7.73 10.97 6.81
C ARG A 103 -9.14 10.42 6.82
N ASN A 104 -10.05 11.04 6.07
CA ASN A 104 -11.47 10.66 6.02
C ASN A 104 -11.78 9.56 4.99
N ILE A 105 -10.77 9.11 4.21
CA ILE A 105 -10.94 8.01 3.27
C ILE A 105 -10.69 6.69 4.01
N PRO A 106 -11.71 5.85 4.28
CA PRO A 106 -11.57 4.63 5.10
C PRO A 106 -10.53 3.65 4.55
N ILE A 107 -10.48 3.50 3.23
CA ILE A 107 -9.51 2.62 2.54
C ILE A 107 -8.09 3.06 2.83
N LEU A 108 -7.80 4.36 2.65
CA LEU A 108 -6.47 4.91 2.84
C LEU A 108 -6.02 4.83 4.29
N ARG A 109 -6.93 5.14 5.22
CA ARG A 109 -6.67 5.04 6.67
C ARG A 109 -6.22 3.63 7.05
N HIS A 110 -6.91 2.59 6.57
CA HIS A 110 -6.55 1.20 6.88
C HIS A 110 -5.19 0.81 6.31
N TRP A 111 -4.87 1.27 5.10
CA TRP A 111 -3.54 1.06 4.51
C TRP A 111 -2.45 1.69 5.36
N ILE A 112 -2.68 2.92 5.83
CA ILE A 112 -1.76 3.66 6.67
C ILE A 112 -1.52 2.93 8.00
N GLU A 113 -2.58 2.46 8.63
CA GLU A 113 -2.50 1.71 9.88
C GLU A 113 -1.74 0.38 9.72
N LEU A 114 -2.01 -0.38 8.64
CA LEU A 114 -1.35 -1.65 8.38
C LEU A 114 0.14 -1.53 8.03
N THR A 115 0.52 -0.43 7.37
CA THR A 115 1.92 -0.15 6.99
C THR A 115 2.72 0.57 8.07
N LYS A 116 2.09 0.97 9.18
CA LYS A 116 2.70 1.86 10.19
C LYS A 116 3.24 3.16 9.58
N SER A 117 2.54 3.66 8.57
CA SER A 117 2.87 4.92 7.92
C SER A 117 2.68 6.11 8.86
N VAL A 118 3.37 7.20 8.60
CA VAL A 118 3.35 8.40 9.44
C VAL A 118 2.83 9.61 8.65
N TYR A 119 2.08 10.45 9.33
CA TYR A 119 1.65 11.73 8.78
C TYR A 119 2.66 12.81 9.13
N ILE A 120 2.92 13.71 8.19
CA ILE A 120 3.72 14.91 8.40
C ILE A 120 2.93 16.15 8.04
N ASN A 121 2.99 17.16 8.90
CA ASN A 121 2.51 18.50 8.59
C ASN A 121 3.49 19.17 7.63
N ARG A 122 2.94 19.82 6.61
CA ARG A 122 3.69 20.68 5.68
C ARG A 122 3.40 22.15 5.99
#